data_bd1e941f3004cf5ea5c1a7676d13cacc
#
_entry.id   bd1e941f3004cf5ea5c1a7676d13cacc
#
_cell.length_a   1.000
_cell.length_b   1.000
_cell.length_c   1.000
_cell.angle_alpha   90.00
_cell.angle_beta   90.00
_cell.angle_gamma   90.00
#
_symmetry.space_group_name_H-M   'P 1'
#
loop_
_entity.id
_entity.type
_entity.pdbx_description
1 polymer ?
#
loop_
_entity_poly.entity_id
_entity_poly.type
_entity_poly.pdbx_seq_one_letter_code
_entity_poly.pdbx_strand_id
1 'polypeptide(L)'
;LHMNKLSVIEPEPAAMRTLSQLVEYRRSLVQDSVDLSNKITATLKNYYPQALEWFKEKDTYIFCDFIQKWPSLTAVKKARKQTLLDFFESHNSHYCTVNNARLDSIKNAMPLTLDEGVIVPNQMLVGVLITQFKVLLKGIEKLDKAIKSAYKAQQDKKIFDSLPGAGPQLAPRLLVAFGSNRARYNDAAELQKYAGIAPVIERSGQKMWTHWRYSCPTFLRQTFVEWAGFSIRYSFW
;
A
#
# COMPACT_ATOMS: atom_id res chain seq x y z
N LEU A 1 -41.13 -1.32 22.82
CA LEU A 1 -41.47 -0.03 22.17
C LEU A 1 -40.27 0.63 21.39
N HIS A 2 -39.24 -0.14 21.01
CA HIS A 2 -38.13 0.37 20.19
C HIS A 2 -38.08 -0.18 18.76
N MET A 3 -39.06 -0.92 18.32
CA MET A 3 -39.05 -1.59 17.01
C MET A 3 -39.17 -0.65 15.80
N ASN A 4 -39.61 0.60 15.97
CA ASN A 4 -39.80 1.54 14.86
C ASN A 4 -38.52 2.36 14.51
N LYS A 5 -37.33 2.00 15.06
CA LYS A 5 -36.06 2.67 14.76
C LYS A 5 -35.11 1.85 13.89
N LEU A 6 -35.51 0.67 13.44
CA LEU A 6 -34.67 -0.16 12.55
C LEU A 6 -35.02 0.20 11.11
N SER A 7 -34.02 0.74 10.40
CA SER A 7 -34.09 0.93 8.95
C SER A 7 -33.84 -0.41 8.25
N VAL A 8 -34.60 -0.68 7.20
CA VAL A 8 -34.35 -1.85 6.33
C VAL A 8 -33.01 -1.66 5.61
N ILE A 9 -32.16 -2.65 5.70
CA ILE A 9 -30.89 -2.66 4.95
C ILE A 9 -31.16 -3.25 3.59
N GLU A 10 -31.11 -2.43 2.55
CA GLU A 10 -31.12 -2.88 1.17
C GLU A 10 -29.70 -3.31 0.76
N PRO A 11 -29.51 -4.56 0.28
CA PRO A 11 -28.21 -5.02 -0.16
C PRO A 11 -27.79 -4.29 -1.44
N GLU A 12 -26.53 -3.91 -1.52
CA GLU A 12 -25.94 -3.35 -2.73
C GLU A 12 -26.09 -4.30 -3.93
N PRO A 13 -26.21 -3.79 -5.17
CA PRO A 13 -26.21 -4.61 -6.39
C PRO A 13 -24.99 -5.54 -6.46
N ALA A 14 -25.11 -6.69 -7.09
CA ALA A 14 -24.05 -7.70 -7.17
C ALA A 14 -22.73 -7.12 -7.73
N ALA A 15 -22.80 -6.26 -8.75
CA ALA A 15 -21.63 -5.59 -9.33
C ALA A 15 -20.90 -4.68 -8.33
N MET A 16 -21.65 -3.95 -7.49
CA MET A 16 -21.10 -3.10 -6.45
C MET A 16 -20.47 -3.96 -5.32
N ARG A 17 -21.15 -5.03 -4.91
CA ARG A 17 -20.60 -5.96 -3.91
C ARG A 17 -19.30 -6.61 -4.38
N THR A 18 -19.23 -7.01 -5.66
CA THR A 18 -18.00 -7.54 -6.27
C THR A 18 -16.87 -6.51 -6.21
N LEU A 19 -17.12 -5.26 -6.62
CA LEU A 19 -16.13 -4.19 -6.55
C LEU A 19 -15.67 -3.94 -5.11
N SER A 20 -16.60 -3.91 -4.16
CA SER A 20 -16.31 -3.74 -2.73
C SER A 20 -15.36 -4.82 -2.21
N GLN A 21 -15.65 -6.10 -2.49
CA GLN A 21 -14.80 -7.20 -2.07
C GLN A 21 -13.40 -7.14 -2.69
N LEU A 22 -13.30 -6.84 -4.00
CA LEU A 22 -12.01 -6.71 -4.68
C LEU A 22 -11.15 -5.59 -4.05
N VAL A 23 -11.77 -4.45 -3.77
CA VAL A 23 -11.09 -3.31 -3.14
C VAL A 23 -10.61 -3.65 -1.72
N GLU A 24 -11.44 -4.33 -0.93
CA GLU A 24 -11.08 -4.76 0.43
C GLU A 24 -9.95 -5.81 0.40
N TYR A 25 -10.02 -6.80 -0.47
CA TYR A 25 -8.95 -7.80 -0.61
C TYR A 25 -7.64 -7.17 -1.04
N ARG A 26 -7.68 -6.24 -2.01
CA ARG A 26 -6.49 -5.49 -2.39
C ARG A 26 -5.87 -4.76 -1.21
N ARG A 27 -6.71 -4.09 -0.40
CA ARG A 27 -6.24 -3.36 0.79
C ARG A 27 -5.56 -4.30 1.79
N SER A 28 -6.14 -5.47 2.03
CA SER A 28 -5.54 -6.48 2.89
C SER A 28 -4.17 -6.93 2.36
N LEU A 29 -4.05 -7.27 1.07
CA LEU A 29 -2.77 -7.68 0.50
C LEU A 29 -1.72 -6.56 0.52
N VAL A 30 -2.12 -5.31 0.38
CA VAL A 30 -1.21 -4.16 0.52
C VAL A 30 -0.70 -4.06 1.96
N GLN A 31 -1.56 -4.25 2.96
CA GLN A 31 -1.13 -4.27 4.36
C GLN A 31 -0.15 -5.43 4.61
N ASP A 32 -0.47 -6.64 4.13
CA ASP A 32 0.42 -7.80 4.23
C ASP A 32 1.77 -7.54 3.56
N SER A 33 1.78 -6.80 2.43
CA SER A 33 3.03 -6.43 1.74
C SER A 33 3.88 -5.46 2.55
N VAL A 34 3.26 -4.49 3.23
CA VAL A 34 3.96 -3.56 4.13
C VAL A 34 4.59 -4.31 5.30
N ASP A 35 3.84 -5.22 5.93
CA ASP A 35 4.32 -6.00 7.06
C ASP A 35 5.49 -6.92 6.66
N LEU A 36 5.38 -7.53 5.48
CA LEU A 36 6.43 -8.39 4.93
C LEU A 36 7.68 -7.59 4.53
N SER A 37 7.51 -6.41 3.92
CA SER A 37 8.60 -5.48 3.62
C SER A 37 9.35 -5.03 4.88
N ASN A 38 8.62 -4.79 5.96
CA ASN A 38 9.22 -4.45 7.25
C ASN A 38 10.04 -5.62 7.82
N LYS A 39 9.54 -6.86 7.73
CA LYS A 39 10.27 -8.08 8.14
C LYS A 39 11.54 -8.27 7.31
N ILE A 40 11.46 -8.13 5.99
CA ILE A 40 12.62 -8.21 5.08
C ILE A 40 13.66 -7.15 5.47
N THR A 41 13.21 -5.91 5.68
CA THR A 41 14.08 -4.79 6.08
C THR A 41 14.77 -5.07 7.41
N ALA A 42 14.04 -5.54 8.41
CA ALA A 42 14.60 -5.88 9.73
C ALA A 42 15.64 -7.01 9.62
N THR A 43 15.36 -8.04 8.84
CA THR A 43 16.28 -9.17 8.65
C THR A 43 17.54 -8.75 7.88
N LEU A 44 17.42 -7.95 6.80
CA LEU A 44 18.57 -7.44 6.05
C LEU A 44 19.48 -6.55 6.90
N LYS A 45 18.93 -5.77 7.82
CA LYS A 45 19.71 -4.94 8.75
C LYS A 45 20.67 -5.75 9.63
N ASN A 46 20.43 -7.03 9.86
CA ASN A 46 21.29 -7.86 10.68
C ASN A 46 22.58 -8.29 9.99
N TYR A 47 22.60 -8.35 8.63
CA TYR A 47 23.78 -8.87 7.92
C TYR A 47 24.09 -8.17 6.58
N TYR A 48 23.10 -7.53 5.93
CA TYR A 48 23.26 -6.94 4.60
C TYR A 48 22.52 -5.61 4.47
N PRO A 49 22.75 -4.64 5.39
CA PRO A 49 22.04 -3.35 5.39
C PRO A 49 22.31 -2.52 4.15
N GLN A 50 23.46 -2.68 3.48
CA GLN A 50 23.85 -1.93 2.30
C GLN A 50 22.86 -2.09 1.14
N ALA A 51 22.22 -3.27 1.02
CA ALA A 51 21.20 -3.51 -0.01
C ALA A 51 20.00 -2.56 0.13
N LEU A 52 19.69 -2.12 1.36
CA LEU A 52 18.59 -1.19 1.62
C LEU A 52 18.90 0.24 1.16
N GLU A 53 20.17 0.60 1.07
CA GLU A 53 20.64 1.93 0.63
C GLU A 53 20.62 2.05 -0.90
N TRP A 54 20.82 0.94 -1.60
CA TRP A 54 20.88 0.91 -3.07
C TRP A 54 19.51 1.00 -3.73
N PHE A 55 18.44 0.69 -3.01
CA PHE A 55 17.08 0.72 -3.52
C PHE A 55 16.19 1.58 -2.61
N LYS A 56 15.69 2.70 -3.16
CA LYS A 56 14.76 3.59 -2.44
C LYS A 56 13.44 2.89 -2.15
N GLU A 57 12.91 2.18 -3.16
CA GLU A 57 11.65 1.45 -3.10
C GLU A 57 11.95 -0.05 -3.01
N LYS A 58 11.40 -0.68 -1.98
CA LYS A 58 11.63 -2.10 -1.67
C LYS A 58 10.49 -2.99 -2.19
N ASP A 59 9.35 -2.39 -2.51
CA ASP A 59 8.15 -3.02 -3.05
C ASP A 59 8.21 -3.17 -4.58
N THR A 60 9.40 -3.44 -5.12
CA THR A 60 9.67 -3.55 -6.54
C THR A 60 10.30 -4.90 -6.89
N TYR A 61 10.00 -5.39 -8.10
CA TYR A 61 10.61 -6.63 -8.58
C TYR A 61 12.13 -6.56 -8.68
N ILE A 62 12.67 -5.41 -9.07
CA ILE A 62 14.13 -5.22 -9.15
C ILE A 62 14.81 -5.45 -7.80
N PHE A 63 14.22 -4.96 -6.70
CA PHE A 63 14.74 -5.21 -5.36
C PHE A 63 14.67 -6.68 -5.00
N CYS A 64 13.52 -7.32 -5.23
CA CYS A 64 13.32 -8.73 -4.93
C CYS A 64 14.29 -9.62 -5.70
N ASP A 65 14.42 -9.41 -7.00
CA ASP A 65 15.29 -10.20 -7.88
C ASP A 65 16.76 -9.96 -7.57
N PHE A 66 17.14 -8.73 -7.18
CA PHE A 66 18.48 -8.42 -6.73
C PHE A 66 18.86 -9.21 -5.48
N ILE A 67 18.01 -9.21 -4.46
CA ILE A 67 18.26 -9.96 -3.22
C ILE A 67 18.28 -11.47 -3.46
N GLN A 68 17.41 -11.98 -4.34
CA GLN A 68 17.44 -13.40 -4.72
C GLN A 68 18.72 -13.80 -5.44
N LYS A 69 19.21 -12.93 -6.33
CA LYS A 69 20.41 -13.22 -7.13
C LYS A 69 21.71 -13.03 -6.33
N TRP A 70 21.72 -12.03 -5.45
CA TRP A 70 22.87 -11.70 -4.60
C TRP A 70 22.44 -11.57 -3.14
N PRO A 71 22.27 -12.68 -2.42
CA PRO A 71 21.69 -12.68 -1.09
C PRO A 71 22.63 -12.15 0.01
N SER A 72 23.86 -11.76 -0.32
CA SER A 72 24.83 -11.16 0.61
C SER A 72 25.75 -10.18 -0.07
N LEU A 73 26.41 -9.33 0.71
CA LEU A 73 27.45 -8.42 0.22
C LEU A 73 28.59 -9.18 -0.47
N THR A 74 29.01 -10.30 0.09
CA THR A 74 30.05 -11.13 -0.51
C THR A 74 29.66 -11.66 -1.88
N ALA A 75 28.40 -12.06 -2.04
CA ALA A 75 27.89 -12.56 -3.31
C ALA A 75 27.85 -11.47 -4.38
N VAL A 76 27.37 -10.27 -4.06
CA VAL A 76 27.31 -9.18 -5.03
C VAL A 76 28.68 -8.62 -5.40
N LYS A 77 29.61 -8.57 -4.45
CA LYS A 77 31.00 -8.11 -4.73
C LYS A 77 31.79 -9.05 -5.66
N LYS A 78 31.42 -10.33 -5.72
CA LYS A 78 31.98 -11.29 -6.67
C LYS A 78 31.41 -11.14 -8.09
N ALA A 79 30.30 -10.43 -8.25
CA ALA A 79 29.68 -10.22 -9.55
C ALA A 79 30.53 -9.29 -10.45
N ARG A 80 30.63 -9.62 -11.73
CA ARG A 80 31.27 -8.73 -12.71
C ARG A 80 30.42 -7.47 -12.92
N LYS A 81 31.11 -6.33 -13.14
CA LYS A 81 30.45 -5.06 -13.42
C LYS A 81 29.38 -5.19 -14.52
N GLN A 82 29.71 -5.86 -15.62
CA GLN A 82 28.78 -6.05 -16.72
C GLN A 82 27.52 -6.82 -16.30
N THR A 83 27.68 -7.88 -15.50
CA THR A 83 26.53 -8.67 -14.99
C THR A 83 25.56 -7.84 -14.13
N LEU A 84 26.10 -6.87 -13.38
CA LEU A 84 25.27 -5.94 -12.60
C LEU A 84 24.58 -4.93 -13.51
N LEU A 85 25.25 -4.42 -14.52
CA LEU A 85 24.65 -3.51 -15.51
C LEU A 85 23.54 -4.20 -16.30
N ASP A 86 23.80 -5.40 -16.83
CA ASP A 86 22.80 -6.21 -17.55
C ASP A 86 21.56 -6.49 -16.68
N PHE A 87 21.78 -6.74 -15.39
CA PHE A 87 20.69 -6.92 -14.45
C PHE A 87 19.84 -5.67 -14.28
N PHE A 88 20.45 -4.50 -14.10
CA PHE A 88 19.73 -3.23 -13.98
C PHE A 88 18.98 -2.91 -15.27
N GLU A 89 19.58 -3.13 -16.41
CA GLU A 89 18.98 -2.89 -17.72
C GLU A 89 17.78 -3.81 -17.98
N SER A 90 17.88 -5.09 -17.62
CA SER A 90 16.78 -6.05 -17.72
C SER A 90 15.56 -5.70 -16.84
N HIS A 91 15.76 -4.85 -15.83
CA HIS A 91 14.70 -4.31 -14.96
C HIS A 91 14.32 -2.86 -15.29
N ASN A 92 14.54 -2.41 -16.52
CA ASN A 92 14.23 -1.04 -16.99
C ASN A 92 14.90 0.08 -16.19
N SER A 93 16.03 -0.19 -15.53
CA SER A 93 16.83 0.83 -14.85
C SER A 93 17.90 1.36 -15.82
N HIS A 94 17.52 2.31 -16.68
CA HIS A 94 18.39 2.85 -17.75
C HIS A 94 19.17 4.10 -17.35
N TYR A 95 19.05 4.60 -16.11
CA TYR A 95 19.74 5.78 -15.65
C TYR A 95 21.22 5.46 -15.33
N CYS A 96 22.12 5.73 -16.27
CA CYS A 96 23.55 5.45 -16.14
C CYS A 96 24.17 6.05 -14.88
N THR A 97 23.81 7.28 -14.51
CA THR A 97 24.31 7.95 -13.31
C THR A 97 23.93 7.20 -12.03
N VAL A 98 22.68 6.76 -11.92
CA VAL A 98 22.15 6.00 -10.77
C VAL A 98 22.81 4.63 -10.69
N ASN A 99 22.94 3.93 -11.83
CA ASN A 99 23.53 2.60 -11.88
C ASN A 99 25.02 2.64 -11.58
N ASN A 100 25.76 3.65 -12.08
CA ASN A 100 27.17 3.83 -11.74
C ASN A 100 27.38 4.15 -10.26
N ALA A 101 26.56 5.04 -9.68
CA ALA A 101 26.59 5.32 -8.25
C ALA A 101 26.34 4.06 -7.40
N ARG A 102 25.38 3.20 -7.81
CA ARG A 102 25.17 1.90 -7.16
C ARG A 102 26.39 0.98 -7.27
N LEU A 103 26.99 0.88 -8.45
CA LEU A 103 28.20 0.06 -8.66
C LEU A 103 29.37 0.53 -7.78
N ASP A 104 29.58 1.83 -7.68
CA ASP A 104 30.63 2.40 -6.84
C ASP A 104 30.32 2.15 -5.34
N SER A 105 29.09 2.29 -4.94
CA SER A 105 28.65 1.96 -3.59
C SER A 105 28.85 0.47 -3.26
N ILE A 106 28.48 -0.43 -4.17
CA ILE A 106 28.70 -1.89 -4.01
C ILE A 106 30.19 -2.20 -3.87
N LYS A 107 31.03 -1.58 -4.70
CA LYS A 107 32.48 -1.80 -4.67
C LYS A 107 33.10 -1.37 -3.34
N ASN A 108 32.68 -0.22 -2.82
CA ASN A 108 33.21 0.38 -1.60
C ASN A 108 32.53 -0.10 -0.31
N ALA A 109 31.42 -0.84 -0.42
CA ALA A 109 30.68 -1.34 0.73
C ALA A 109 31.54 -2.26 1.61
N MET A 110 31.41 -2.11 2.92
CA MET A 110 32.05 -2.99 3.90
C MET A 110 31.00 -3.90 4.56
N PRO A 111 31.33 -5.16 4.84
CA PRO A 111 30.40 -6.07 5.50
C PRO A 111 30.14 -5.61 6.94
N LEU A 112 28.89 -5.71 7.37
CA LEU A 112 28.51 -5.47 8.77
C LEU A 112 29.07 -6.56 9.69
N THR A 113 29.05 -7.80 9.21
CA THR A 113 29.56 -8.97 9.91
C THR A 113 30.15 -9.98 8.93
N LEU A 114 31.07 -10.80 9.38
CA LEU A 114 31.60 -11.96 8.67
C LEU A 114 31.21 -13.27 9.34
N ASP A 115 30.40 -13.21 10.41
CA ASP A 115 29.91 -14.35 11.14
C ASP A 115 28.89 -15.14 10.32
N GLU A 116 29.27 -16.34 9.89
CA GLU A 116 28.39 -17.24 9.14
C GLU A 116 27.17 -17.70 9.96
N GLY A 117 27.31 -17.76 11.30
CA GLY A 117 26.20 -18.05 12.20
C GLY A 117 25.10 -16.99 12.18
N VAL A 118 25.42 -15.77 11.78
CA VAL A 118 24.46 -14.68 11.55
C VAL A 118 24.02 -14.65 10.09
N ILE A 119 24.96 -14.73 9.15
CA ILE A 119 24.69 -14.56 7.72
C ILE A 119 23.79 -15.67 7.15
N VAL A 120 24.14 -16.94 7.38
CA VAL A 120 23.45 -18.08 6.74
C VAL A 120 21.96 -18.17 7.11
N PRO A 121 21.57 -18.15 8.39
CA PRO A 121 20.14 -18.26 8.74
C PRO A 121 19.34 -17.04 8.27
N ASN A 122 19.92 -15.83 8.33
CA ASN A 122 19.24 -14.63 7.83
C ASN A 122 19.07 -14.64 6.30
N GLN A 123 20.04 -15.14 5.53
CA GLN A 123 19.91 -15.35 4.08
C GLN A 123 18.77 -16.32 3.74
N MET A 124 18.69 -17.43 4.45
CA MET A 124 17.62 -18.41 4.25
C MET A 124 16.26 -17.77 4.52
N LEU A 125 16.11 -17.06 5.63
CA LEU A 125 14.88 -16.37 5.98
C LEU A 125 14.48 -15.32 4.92
N VAL A 126 15.42 -14.46 4.52
CA VAL A 126 15.17 -13.44 3.49
C VAL A 126 14.76 -14.08 2.17
N GLY A 127 15.37 -15.19 1.77
CA GLY A 127 14.98 -15.92 0.56
C GLY A 127 13.53 -16.36 0.57
N VAL A 128 13.04 -16.88 1.70
CA VAL A 128 11.62 -17.26 1.89
C VAL A 128 10.73 -16.01 1.86
N LEU A 129 11.08 -14.97 2.61
CA LEU A 129 10.29 -13.72 2.69
C LEU A 129 10.17 -13.03 1.32
N ILE A 130 11.25 -12.95 0.56
CA ILE A 130 11.25 -12.37 -0.81
C ILE A 130 10.36 -13.18 -1.75
N THR A 131 10.36 -14.51 -1.65
CA THR A 131 9.47 -15.36 -2.46
C THR A 131 8.01 -15.07 -2.14
N GLN A 132 7.64 -15.00 -0.87
CA GLN A 132 6.30 -14.62 -0.43
C GLN A 132 5.92 -13.21 -0.92
N PHE A 133 6.86 -12.26 -0.82
CA PHE A 133 6.64 -10.88 -1.24
C PHE A 133 6.34 -10.77 -2.74
N LYS A 134 7.07 -11.48 -3.58
CA LYS A 134 6.79 -11.54 -5.03
C LYS A 134 5.40 -12.11 -5.35
N VAL A 135 4.93 -13.10 -4.59
CA VAL A 135 3.57 -13.64 -4.73
C VAL A 135 2.53 -12.59 -4.38
N LEU A 136 2.74 -11.82 -3.29
CA LEU A 136 1.85 -10.71 -2.90
C LEU A 136 1.80 -9.63 -3.96
N LEU A 137 2.95 -9.19 -4.50
CA LEU A 137 3.00 -8.19 -5.57
C LEU A 137 2.18 -8.62 -6.80
N LYS A 138 2.34 -9.88 -7.24
CA LYS A 138 1.53 -10.44 -8.34
C LYS A 138 0.04 -10.51 -8.00
N GLY A 139 -0.29 -10.83 -6.76
CA GLY A 139 -1.67 -10.85 -6.26
C GLY A 139 -2.30 -9.46 -6.32
N ILE A 140 -1.60 -8.43 -5.87
CA ILE A 140 -2.03 -7.03 -5.91
C ILE A 140 -2.25 -6.59 -7.36
N GLU A 141 -1.31 -6.86 -8.28
CA GLU A 141 -1.48 -6.54 -9.70
C GLU A 141 -2.70 -7.21 -10.33
N LYS A 142 -2.97 -8.47 -9.96
CA LYS A 142 -4.16 -9.20 -10.43
C LYS A 142 -5.44 -8.53 -9.94
N LEU A 143 -5.48 -8.14 -8.66
CA LEU A 143 -6.63 -7.43 -8.10
C LEU A 143 -6.79 -6.04 -8.72
N ASP A 144 -5.71 -5.31 -8.98
CA ASP A 144 -5.76 -4.02 -9.67
C ASP A 144 -6.41 -4.11 -11.05
N LYS A 145 -6.07 -5.14 -11.82
CA LYS A 145 -6.70 -5.40 -13.13
C LYS A 145 -8.19 -5.72 -12.98
N ALA A 146 -8.56 -6.54 -12.01
CA ALA A 146 -9.94 -6.91 -11.73
C ALA A 146 -10.77 -5.70 -11.26
N ILE A 147 -10.22 -4.88 -10.35
CA ILE A 147 -10.84 -3.64 -9.86
C ILE A 147 -11.06 -2.67 -11.04
N LYS A 148 -10.05 -2.46 -11.87
CA LYS A 148 -10.16 -1.60 -13.06
C LYS A 148 -11.28 -2.04 -13.98
N SER A 149 -11.43 -3.36 -14.22
CA SER A 149 -12.49 -3.92 -15.05
C SER A 149 -13.86 -3.74 -14.39
N ALA A 150 -14.01 -4.10 -13.12
CA ALA A 150 -15.28 -3.97 -12.39
C ALA A 150 -15.71 -2.50 -12.22
N TYR A 151 -14.77 -1.60 -11.98
CA TYR A 151 -15.02 -0.16 -11.86
C TYR A 151 -15.43 0.48 -13.19
N LYS A 152 -14.86 0.03 -14.32
CA LYS A 152 -15.22 0.52 -15.66
C LYS A 152 -16.71 0.30 -15.98
N ALA A 153 -17.31 -0.75 -15.44
CA ALA A 153 -18.71 -1.09 -15.63
C ALA A 153 -19.68 -0.28 -14.74
N GLN A 154 -19.18 0.53 -13.79
CA GLN A 154 -20.03 1.29 -12.88
C GLN A 154 -20.57 2.57 -13.54
N GLN A 155 -21.84 2.87 -13.30
CA GLN A 155 -22.52 4.04 -13.88
C GLN A 155 -21.92 5.37 -13.40
N ASP A 156 -21.59 5.46 -12.11
CA ASP A 156 -21.08 6.65 -11.46
C ASP A 156 -19.57 6.88 -11.65
N LYS A 157 -18.91 6.03 -12.44
CA LYS A 157 -17.45 6.12 -12.67
C LYS A 157 -16.98 7.53 -13.01
N LYS A 158 -17.70 8.21 -13.91
CA LYS A 158 -17.33 9.57 -14.37
C LYS A 158 -17.31 10.59 -13.21
N ILE A 159 -18.23 10.46 -12.26
CA ILE A 159 -18.31 11.34 -11.10
C ILE A 159 -17.07 11.15 -10.23
N PHE A 160 -16.71 9.90 -9.91
CA PHE A 160 -15.58 9.63 -9.04
C PHE A 160 -14.22 9.88 -9.70
N ASP A 161 -14.12 9.72 -11.02
CA ASP A 161 -12.91 10.10 -11.76
C ASP A 161 -12.68 11.61 -11.79
N SER A 162 -13.73 12.42 -11.67
CA SER A 162 -13.62 13.90 -11.69
C SER A 162 -13.24 14.49 -10.32
N LEU A 163 -13.26 13.69 -9.25
CA LEU A 163 -12.92 14.18 -7.91
C LEU A 163 -11.42 14.54 -7.81
N PRO A 164 -11.06 15.70 -7.28
CA PRO A 164 -9.67 16.11 -7.16
C PRO A 164 -8.88 15.10 -6.30
N GLY A 165 -7.75 14.65 -6.81
CA GLY A 165 -6.89 13.68 -6.12
C GLY A 165 -7.39 12.24 -6.11
N ALA A 166 -8.55 11.93 -6.71
CA ALA A 166 -9.08 10.58 -6.83
C ALA A 166 -8.44 9.85 -8.03
N GLY A 167 -7.21 9.39 -7.88
CA GLY A 167 -6.53 8.61 -8.90
C GLY A 167 -7.15 7.20 -9.10
N PRO A 168 -6.57 6.38 -9.99
CA PRO A 168 -7.12 5.08 -10.40
C PRO A 168 -7.29 4.08 -9.26
N GLN A 169 -6.61 4.28 -8.15
CA GLN A 169 -6.73 3.45 -6.94
C GLN A 169 -7.82 3.97 -5.99
N LEU A 170 -7.94 5.30 -5.87
CA LEU A 170 -8.79 5.92 -4.88
C LEU A 170 -10.23 6.11 -5.38
N ALA A 171 -10.43 6.39 -6.69
CA ALA A 171 -11.76 6.55 -7.27
C ALA A 171 -12.67 5.32 -7.08
N PRO A 172 -12.23 4.07 -7.34
CA PRO A 172 -13.01 2.88 -7.03
C PRO A 172 -13.32 2.74 -5.53
N ARG A 173 -12.37 3.08 -4.66
CA ARG A 173 -12.57 3.04 -3.20
C ARG A 173 -13.61 4.04 -2.73
N LEU A 174 -13.59 5.26 -3.28
CA LEU A 174 -14.58 6.28 -2.99
C LEU A 174 -15.96 5.85 -3.46
N LEU A 175 -16.10 5.30 -4.67
CA LEU A 175 -17.37 4.76 -5.14
C LEU A 175 -17.93 3.72 -4.17
N VAL A 176 -17.10 2.77 -3.73
CA VAL A 176 -17.50 1.74 -2.75
C VAL A 176 -17.85 2.37 -1.39
N ALA A 177 -17.09 3.37 -0.94
CA ALA A 177 -17.33 4.04 0.33
C ALA A 177 -18.68 4.80 0.37
N PHE A 178 -19.05 5.42 -0.75
CA PHE A 178 -20.35 6.08 -0.89
C PHE A 178 -21.52 5.10 -1.09
N GLY A 179 -21.25 3.97 -1.72
CA GLY A 179 -22.28 2.98 -2.09
C GLY A 179 -23.17 3.45 -3.24
N SER A 180 -24.15 2.64 -3.66
CA SER A 180 -25.10 2.99 -4.71
C SER A 180 -26.30 3.80 -4.21
N ASN A 181 -26.72 3.59 -2.95
CA ASN A 181 -27.83 4.34 -2.36
C ASN A 181 -27.36 5.67 -1.76
N ARG A 182 -27.51 6.76 -2.53
CA ARG A 182 -27.14 8.12 -2.11
C ARG A 182 -28.09 8.74 -1.09
N ALA A 183 -29.35 8.29 -1.07
CA ALA A 183 -30.34 8.76 -0.10
C ALA A 183 -30.08 8.24 1.33
N ARG A 184 -29.07 7.39 1.50
CA ARG A 184 -28.66 6.87 2.81
C ARG A 184 -28.18 7.97 3.77
N TYR A 185 -27.63 9.05 3.23
CA TYR A 185 -27.11 10.18 4.02
C TYR A 185 -27.86 11.45 3.65
N ASN A 186 -28.44 12.12 4.65
CA ASN A 186 -29.17 13.36 4.46
C ASN A 186 -28.23 14.53 4.11
N ASP A 187 -27.02 14.51 4.65
CA ASP A 187 -26.04 15.56 4.45
C ASP A 187 -24.59 15.03 4.60
N ALA A 188 -23.63 15.87 4.30
CA ALA A 188 -22.21 15.56 4.43
C ALA A 188 -21.78 15.32 5.88
N ALA A 189 -22.41 15.97 6.85
CA ALA A 189 -22.08 15.82 8.26
C ALA A 189 -22.48 14.44 8.79
N GLU A 190 -23.57 13.89 8.28
CA GLU A 190 -24.00 12.53 8.61
C GLU A 190 -23.00 11.49 8.06
N LEU A 191 -22.57 11.65 6.81
CA LEU A 191 -21.51 10.82 6.23
C LEU A 191 -20.20 10.92 7.03
N GLN A 192 -19.80 12.13 7.43
CA GLN A 192 -18.59 12.35 8.24
C GLN A 192 -18.68 11.62 9.59
N LYS A 193 -19.85 11.69 10.26
CA LYS A 193 -20.09 10.98 11.52
C LYS A 193 -20.02 9.47 11.32
N TYR A 194 -20.68 8.95 10.29
CA TYR A 194 -20.68 7.53 9.97
C TYR A 194 -19.30 7.01 9.61
N ALA A 195 -18.57 7.73 8.78
CA ALA A 195 -17.20 7.40 8.40
C ALA A 195 -16.18 7.57 9.54
N GLY A 196 -16.56 8.17 10.66
CA GLY A 196 -15.69 8.36 11.81
C GLY A 196 -14.64 9.44 11.66
N ILE A 197 -14.80 10.35 10.68
CA ILE A 197 -13.91 11.50 10.46
C ILE A 197 -14.37 12.76 11.19
N ALA A 198 -15.66 12.81 11.59
CA ALA A 198 -16.12 13.89 12.46
C ALA A 198 -15.62 13.68 13.89
N PRO A 199 -15.08 14.75 14.55
CA PRO A 199 -14.64 14.67 15.94
C PRO A 199 -15.83 14.41 16.87
N VAL A 200 -15.56 13.75 18.00
CA VAL A 200 -16.51 13.63 19.12
C VAL A 200 -16.20 14.73 20.11
N ILE A 201 -17.21 15.54 20.40
CA ILE A 201 -17.09 16.63 21.37
C ILE A 201 -17.89 16.25 22.62
N GLU A 202 -17.20 16.14 23.75
CA GLU A 202 -17.78 15.91 25.06
C GLU A 202 -17.69 17.19 25.89
N ARG A 203 -18.78 17.54 26.57
CA ARG A 203 -18.85 18.72 27.44
C ARG A 203 -19.31 18.31 28.82
N SER A 204 -18.61 18.82 29.84
CA SER A 204 -19.00 18.71 31.23
C SER A 204 -18.79 20.06 31.92
N GLY A 205 -19.90 20.77 32.18
CA GLY A 205 -19.85 22.16 32.67
C GLY A 205 -19.15 23.10 31.71
N GLN A 206 -18.09 23.75 32.15
CA GLN A 206 -17.26 24.66 31.33
C GLN A 206 -16.12 23.91 30.60
N LYS A 207 -15.91 22.63 30.87
CA LYS A 207 -14.85 21.84 30.22
C LYS A 207 -15.37 21.19 28.93
N MET A 208 -14.53 21.23 27.88
CA MET A 208 -14.81 20.61 26.59
C MET A 208 -13.61 19.77 26.16
N TRP A 209 -13.87 18.54 25.72
CA TRP A 209 -12.87 17.64 25.14
C TRP A 209 -13.25 17.29 23.72
N THR A 210 -12.27 17.22 22.86
CA THR A 210 -12.42 16.77 21.48
C THR A 210 -11.55 15.53 21.28
N HIS A 211 -12.15 14.44 20.88
CA HIS A 211 -11.40 13.20 20.62
C HIS A 211 -11.89 12.47 19.38
N TRP A 212 -11.11 11.49 18.96
CA TRP A 212 -11.43 10.65 17.81
C TRP A 212 -12.64 9.76 18.11
N ARG A 213 -13.43 9.49 17.08
CA ARG A 213 -14.46 8.46 17.14
C ARG A 213 -13.80 7.10 17.00
N TYR A 214 -13.71 6.34 18.09
CA TYR A 214 -13.05 5.03 18.09
C TYR A 214 -13.83 3.97 17.30
N SER A 215 -15.15 3.89 17.47
CA SER A 215 -16.01 2.94 16.75
C SER A 215 -16.51 3.55 15.45
N CYS A 216 -15.97 3.08 14.33
CA CYS A 216 -16.39 3.45 12.98
C CYS A 216 -15.87 2.44 11.95
N PRO A 217 -16.45 2.40 10.73
CA PRO A 217 -15.93 1.59 9.64
C PRO A 217 -14.54 2.07 9.21
N THR A 218 -13.50 1.28 9.55
CA THR A 218 -12.10 1.64 9.28
C THR A 218 -11.84 1.90 7.80
N PHE A 219 -12.49 1.14 6.92
CA PHE A 219 -12.39 1.31 5.47
C PHE A 219 -12.82 2.71 5.02
N LEU A 220 -13.98 3.19 5.51
CA LEU A 220 -14.48 4.52 5.15
C LEU A 220 -13.56 5.60 5.69
N ARG A 221 -13.21 5.53 6.98
CA ARG A 221 -12.30 6.50 7.59
C ARG A 221 -11.02 6.63 6.79
N GLN A 222 -10.34 5.52 6.54
CA GLN A 222 -9.08 5.51 5.81
C GLN A 222 -9.24 6.07 4.39
N THR A 223 -10.30 5.67 3.69
CA THR A 223 -10.56 6.14 2.32
C THR A 223 -10.74 7.64 2.26
N PHE A 224 -11.54 8.23 3.16
CA PHE A 224 -11.78 9.67 3.17
C PHE A 224 -10.59 10.47 3.67
N VAL A 225 -9.84 9.97 4.66
CA VAL A 225 -8.61 10.64 5.14
C VAL A 225 -7.54 10.67 4.05
N GLU A 226 -7.33 9.55 3.35
CA GLU A 226 -6.40 9.48 2.23
C GLU A 226 -6.83 10.40 1.09
N TRP A 227 -8.12 10.41 0.74
CA TRP A 227 -8.63 11.31 -0.29
C TRP A 227 -8.44 12.78 0.09
N ALA A 228 -8.76 13.17 1.33
CA ALA A 228 -8.52 14.53 1.80
C ALA A 228 -7.04 14.93 1.67
N GLY A 229 -6.11 14.05 2.05
CA GLY A 229 -4.68 14.30 1.92
C GLY A 229 -4.21 14.47 0.47
N PHE A 230 -4.76 13.67 -0.46
CA PHE A 230 -4.44 13.82 -1.89
C PHE A 230 -5.12 15.02 -2.53
N SER A 231 -6.36 15.33 -2.15
CA SER A 231 -7.13 16.43 -2.75
C SER A 231 -6.51 17.80 -2.49
N ILE A 232 -5.81 18.01 -1.38
CA ILE A 232 -5.11 19.27 -1.04
C ILE A 232 -4.18 19.72 -2.18
N ARG A 233 -3.56 18.79 -2.90
CA ARG A 233 -2.62 19.11 -3.99
C ARG A 233 -3.30 19.51 -5.30
N TYR A 234 -4.59 19.22 -5.45
CA TYR A 234 -5.34 19.36 -6.70
C TYR A 234 -6.58 20.24 -6.56
N SER A 235 -6.88 20.70 -5.35
CA SER A 235 -8.01 21.57 -5.06
C SER A 235 -7.55 23.03 -4.93
N PHE A 236 -8.40 23.95 -5.37
CA PHE A 236 -8.18 25.39 -5.17
C PHE A 236 -8.50 25.87 -3.75
N TRP A 237 -9.00 25.00 -2.88
CA TRP A 237 -9.42 25.32 -1.51
C TRP A 237 -8.31 25.07 -0.49
#